data_85f94cc9cab170ca7f093a8c60ea4513
#
_entry.id   85f94cc9cab170ca7f093a8c60ea4513
#
_cell.length_a   1.000
_cell.length_b   1.000
_cell.length_c   1.000
_cell.angle_alpha   90.00
_cell.angle_beta   90.00
_cell.angle_gamma   90.00
#
_symmetry.space_group_name_H-M   'P 1'
#
loop_
_entity.id
_entity.type
_entity.pdbx_description
1 polymer ?
#
loop_
_entity_poly.entity_id
_entity_poly.type
_entity_poly.pdbx_seq_one_letter_code
_entity_poly.pdbx_strand_id
1 'polypeptide(L)'
;AASDVYKRQGSVVGRDPNDVFGDFTINCGSLAGVSVGDAVITETGVVGVVEEVYAASSRVRSILSEKTQIGATDKSCKESGVVTSDIQFANSGKVKMLYLTRDTEVQPGSIITTSGAGGVFPGDLLIGRVDSVERSNADSSYYAILTPYVDVTEVTDVFVVTDFDGKGDVTTGLPETNNKDEE
;
A
#
# COMPACT_ATOMS: atom_id res chain seq x y z
N ALA A 1 -23.79 2.78 -3.00
CA ALA A 1 -23.68 1.90 -1.85
C ALA A 1 -22.24 1.85 -1.39
N ALA A 2 -22.02 2.07 -0.11
CA ALA A 2 -20.71 1.83 0.46
C ALA A 2 -20.36 0.36 0.24
N SER A 3 -19.21 0.09 -0.38
CA SER A 3 -18.69 -1.25 -0.50
C SER A 3 -18.49 -1.81 0.91
N ASP A 4 -19.01 -2.99 1.16
CA ASP A 4 -18.86 -3.66 2.44
C ASP A 4 -17.37 -4.01 2.63
N VAL A 5 -16.75 -3.44 3.65
CA VAL A 5 -15.39 -3.73 4.06
C VAL A 5 -15.44 -4.47 5.39
N TYR A 6 -14.94 -5.70 5.39
CA TYR A 6 -14.85 -6.52 6.59
C TYR A 6 -13.49 -6.38 7.23
N LYS A 7 -13.44 -5.98 8.49
CA LYS A 7 -12.22 -5.71 9.23
C LYS A 7 -12.13 -6.52 10.52
N ARG A 8 -10.92 -6.89 10.89
CA ARG A 8 -10.58 -7.47 12.18
C ARG A 8 -9.57 -6.60 12.90
N GLN A 9 -9.85 -6.27 14.14
CA GLN A 9 -8.92 -5.50 14.95
C GLN A 9 -7.79 -6.39 15.46
N GLY A 10 -6.56 -5.87 15.43
CA GLY A 10 -5.39 -6.50 16.00
C GLY A 10 -4.53 -5.48 16.71
N SER A 11 -3.75 -5.97 17.66
CA SER A 11 -2.77 -5.14 18.39
C SER A 11 -1.36 -5.60 18.09
N VAL A 12 -0.43 -4.67 18.01
CA VAL A 12 0.98 -4.97 17.83
C VAL A 12 1.54 -5.62 19.09
N VAL A 13 2.09 -6.81 18.95
CA VAL A 13 2.65 -7.61 20.05
C VAL A 13 4.15 -7.85 19.94
N GLY A 14 4.76 -7.52 18.80
CA GLY A 14 6.20 -7.67 18.61
C GLY A 14 6.72 -6.79 17.50
N ARG A 15 7.89 -6.20 17.75
CA ARG A 15 8.67 -5.42 16.78
C ARG A 15 10.14 -5.73 16.96
N ASP A 16 10.89 -5.72 15.86
CA ASP A 16 12.35 -5.64 15.90
C ASP A 16 12.76 -4.16 15.81
N PRO A 17 13.35 -3.57 16.86
CA PRO A 17 13.75 -2.17 16.84
C PRO A 17 14.88 -1.89 15.85
N ASN A 18 15.58 -2.91 15.36
CA ASN A 18 16.63 -2.79 14.36
C ASN A 18 16.11 -2.94 12.92
N ASP A 19 14.84 -3.27 12.73
CA ASP A 19 14.24 -3.38 11.41
C ASP A 19 13.93 -1.98 10.84
N VAL A 20 14.68 -1.60 9.82
CA VAL A 20 14.52 -0.32 9.12
C VAL A 20 13.14 -0.18 8.47
N PHE A 21 12.56 -1.29 8.03
CA PHE A 21 11.27 -1.28 7.33
C PHE A 21 10.07 -1.22 8.29
N GLY A 22 10.29 -1.38 9.59
CA GLY A 22 9.24 -1.25 10.59
C GLY A 22 8.19 -2.35 10.54
N ASP A 23 8.56 -3.55 10.11
CA ASP A 23 7.66 -4.71 10.13
C ASP A 23 7.34 -5.12 11.58
N PHE A 24 6.18 -5.70 11.78
CA PHE A 24 5.72 -6.04 13.12
C PHE A 24 4.78 -7.25 13.12
N THR A 25 4.56 -7.80 14.30
CA THR A 25 3.63 -8.90 14.55
C THR A 25 2.40 -8.39 15.29
N ILE A 26 1.23 -8.88 14.89
CA ILE A 26 -0.06 -8.60 15.52
C ILE A 26 -0.67 -9.86 16.11
N ASN A 27 -1.55 -9.70 17.11
CA ASN A 27 -2.24 -10.78 17.80
C ASN A 27 -3.54 -11.23 17.09
N CYS A 28 -3.56 -11.22 15.77
CA CYS A 28 -4.70 -11.58 14.95
C CYS A 28 -4.22 -12.47 13.81
N GLY A 29 -4.80 -13.64 13.67
CA GLY A 29 -4.34 -14.64 12.71
C GLY A 29 -5.47 -15.39 12.00
N SER A 30 -5.20 -16.60 11.54
CA SER A 30 -6.13 -17.38 10.73
C SER A 30 -7.44 -17.72 11.47
N LEU A 31 -7.41 -17.86 12.79
CA LEU A 31 -8.61 -18.08 13.60
C LEU A 31 -9.58 -16.89 13.55
N ALA A 32 -9.10 -15.69 13.24
CA ALA A 32 -9.92 -14.50 13.05
C ALA A 32 -10.24 -14.22 11.56
N GLY A 33 -9.87 -15.13 10.66
CA GLY A 33 -10.11 -14.99 9.22
C GLY A 33 -9.04 -14.22 8.46
N VAL A 34 -7.88 -13.95 9.08
CA VAL A 34 -6.75 -13.27 8.43
C VAL A 34 -6.07 -14.23 7.45
N SER A 35 -5.74 -13.71 6.27
CA SER A 35 -5.02 -14.42 5.22
C SER A 35 -3.80 -13.62 4.75
N VAL A 36 -2.80 -14.30 4.23
CA VAL A 36 -1.66 -13.67 3.56
C VAL A 36 -2.16 -12.78 2.42
N GLY A 37 -1.62 -11.56 2.34
CA GLY A 37 -2.01 -10.56 1.36
C GLY A 37 -3.14 -9.63 1.81
N ASP A 38 -3.72 -9.82 2.98
CA ASP A 38 -4.72 -8.91 3.52
C ASP A 38 -4.11 -7.54 3.83
N ALA A 39 -4.84 -6.49 3.49
CA ALA A 39 -4.43 -5.12 3.77
C ALA A 39 -4.51 -4.82 5.27
N VAL A 40 -3.54 -4.07 5.77
CA VAL A 40 -3.51 -3.59 7.16
C VAL A 40 -3.59 -2.08 7.17
N ILE A 41 -4.56 -1.56 7.89
CA ILE A 41 -4.89 -0.13 7.94
C ILE A 41 -5.09 0.36 9.38
N THR A 42 -5.09 1.68 9.53
CA THR A 42 -5.64 2.38 10.68
C THR A 42 -6.74 3.33 10.21
N GLU A 43 -7.35 4.07 11.12
CA GLU A 43 -8.32 5.12 10.76
C GLU A 43 -7.69 6.25 9.93
N THR A 44 -6.39 6.45 10.05
CA THR A 44 -5.65 7.53 9.38
C THR A 44 -5.03 7.11 8.04
N GLY A 45 -4.91 5.83 7.77
CA GLY A 45 -4.37 5.40 6.49
C GLY A 45 -3.81 3.98 6.45
N VAL A 46 -3.12 3.70 5.36
CA VAL A 46 -2.54 2.39 5.07
C VAL A 46 -1.28 2.15 5.90
N VAL A 47 -1.17 0.96 6.46
CA VAL A 47 -0.01 0.52 7.27
C VAL A 47 0.86 -0.47 6.51
N GLY A 48 0.25 -1.45 5.86
CA GLY A 48 0.99 -2.49 5.16
C GLY A 48 0.13 -3.67 4.72
N VAL A 49 0.75 -4.82 4.62
CA VAL A 49 0.16 -6.07 4.11
C VAL A 49 0.56 -7.22 5.02
N VAL A 50 -0.35 -8.15 5.24
CA VAL A 50 -0.06 -9.40 5.95
C VAL A 50 0.89 -10.27 5.11
N GLU A 51 2.05 -10.57 5.65
CA GLU A 51 3.12 -11.35 5.01
C GLU A 51 3.07 -12.81 5.39
N GLU A 52 2.84 -13.10 6.66
CA GLU A 52 2.76 -14.45 7.22
C GLU A 52 1.58 -14.54 8.19
N VAL A 53 0.92 -15.70 8.21
CA VAL A 53 -0.25 -15.95 9.07
C VAL A 53 -0.02 -17.21 9.88
N TYR A 54 -0.25 -17.09 11.19
CA TYR A 54 -0.32 -18.20 12.16
C TYR A 54 -1.74 -18.25 12.73
N ALA A 55 -2.03 -19.25 13.58
CA ALA A 55 -3.37 -19.41 14.13
C ALA A 55 -3.87 -18.16 14.89
N ALA A 56 -3.04 -17.62 15.79
CA ALA A 56 -3.40 -16.50 16.67
C ALA A 56 -2.59 -15.23 16.43
N SER A 57 -1.73 -15.20 15.42
CA SER A 57 -0.88 -14.04 15.11
C SER A 57 -0.60 -13.92 13.61
N SER A 58 -0.13 -12.76 13.20
CA SER A 58 0.29 -12.50 11.83
C SER A 58 1.46 -11.54 11.82
N ARG A 59 2.35 -11.70 10.84
CA ARG A 59 3.41 -10.75 10.56
C ARG A 59 2.96 -9.76 9.48
N VAL A 60 3.13 -8.49 9.75
CA VAL A 60 2.76 -7.40 8.85
C VAL A 60 4.03 -6.79 8.25
N ARG A 61 4.06 -6.76 6.93
CA ARG A 61 5.05 -6.03 6.14
C ARG A 61 4.56 -4.60 5.94
N SER A 62 5.34 -3.62 6.40
CA SER A 62 4.93 -2.22 6.35
C SER A 62 5.06 -1.60 4.95
N ILE A 63 4.47 -0.42 4.78
CA ILE A 63 4.61 0.38 3.55
C ILE A 63 6.04 0.89 3.32
N LEU A 64 6.90 0.87 4.32
CA LEU A 64 8.32 1.24 4.19
C LEU A 64 9.16 0.14 3.56
N SER A 65 8.64 -1.07 3.45
CA SER A 65 9.35 -2.18 2.81
C SER A 65 9.41 -2.00 1.30
N GLU A 66 10.57 -2.28 0.73
CA GLU A 66 10.77 -2.33 -0.72
C GLU A 66 9.93 -3.42 -1.42
N LYS A 67 9.48 -4.43 -0.67
CA LYS A 67 8.63 -5.52 -1.16
C LYS A 67 7.15 -5.13 -1.23
N THR A 68 6.75 -4.03 -0.61
CA THR A 68 5.37 -3.55 -0.62
C THR A 68 5.18 -2.62 -1.81
N GLN A 69 4.22 -2.95 -2.67
CA GLN A 69 3.82 -2.14 -3.81
C GLN A 69 2.32 -1.91 -3.76
N ILE A 70 1.91 -0.66 -3.83
CA ILE A 70 0.52 -0.26 -3.69
C ILE A 70 0.11 0.56 -4.90
N GLY A 71 -0.93 0.10 -5.62
CA GLY A 71 -1.56 0.90 -6.65
C GLY A 71 -2.14 2.17 -6.05
N ALA A 72 -1.74 3.31 -6.56
CA ALA A 72 -2.04 4.61 -5.98
C ALA A 72 -2.57 5.61 -7.02
N THR A 73 -3.30 6.60 -6.54
CA THR A 73 -3.82 7.68 -7.36
C THR A 73 -3.77 9.00 -6.60
N ASP A 74 -3.53 10.08 -7.33
CA ASP A 74 -3.70 11.44 -6.80
C ASP A 74 -5.20 11.74 -6.66
N LYS A 75 -5.62 12.19 -5.50
CA LYS A 75 -7.03 12.46 -5.21
C LYS A 75 -7.64 13.55 -6.10
N SER A 76 -6.83 14.53 -6.52
CA SER A 76 -7.29 15.67 -7.32
C SER A 76 -7.23 15.41 -8.82
N CYS A 77 -6.06 15.09 -9.36
CA CYS A 77 -5.88 14.92 -10.80
C CYS A 77 -6.13 13.49 -11.31
N LYS A 78 -6.31 12.53 -10.39
CA LYS A 78 -6.56 11.12 -10.72
C LYS A 78 -5.41 10.41 -11.45
N GLU A 79 -4.24 10.99 -11.45
CA GLU A 79 -3.06 10.36 -12.02
C GLU A 79 -2.65 9.13 -11.20
N SER A 80 -2.36 8.04 -11.89
CA SER A 80 -2.04 6.74 -11.27
C SER A 80 -0.55 6.49 -11.21
N GLY A 81 -0.13 5.75 -10.20
CA GLY A 81 1.24 5.30 -10.03
C GLY A 81 1.31 4.14 -9.04
N VAL A 82 2.51 3.78 -8.66
CA VAL A 82 2.77 2.73 -7.67
C VAL A 82 3.56 3.32 -6.50
N VAL A 83 3.03 3.16 -5.30
CA VAL A 83 3.73 3.53 -4.07
C VAL A 83 4.55 2.35 -3.56
N THR A 84 5.82 2.62 -3.31
CA THR A 84 6.79 1.68 -2.73
C THR A 84 7.79 2.47 -1.89
N SER A 85 8.81 1.79 -1.37
CA SER A 85 9.93 2.43 -0.69
C SER A 85 11.23 1.70 -0.99
N ASP A 86 12.30 2.14 -0.40
CA ASP A 86 13.59 1.47 -0.35
C ASP A 86 14.30 1.80 0.97
N ILE A 87 15.47 1.23 1.18
CA ILE A 87 16.18 1.40 2.46
C ILE A 87 16.52 2.86 2.77
N GLN A 88 16.82 3.68 1.76
CA GLN A 88 17.13 5.10 1.95
C GLN A 88 15.89 5.89 2.38
N PHE A 89 14.79 5.67 1.69
CA PHE A 89 13.51 6.31 2.02
C PHE A 89 12.95 5.82 3.35
N ALA A 90 13.05 4.51 3.61
CA ALA A 90 12.59 3.90 4.87
C ALA A 90 13.33 4.48 6.09
N ASN A 91 14.62 4.73 5.99
CA ASN A 91 15.41 5.37 7.04
C ASN A 91 14.89 6.77 7.43
N SER A 92 14.27 7.45 6.48
CA SER A 92 13.63 8.77 6.69
C SER A 92 12.14 8.68 6.94
N GLY A 93 11.58 7.48 7.02
CA GLY A 93 10.14 7.26 7.17
C GLY A 93 9.31 7.71 5.96
N LYS A 94 9.90 7.71 4.76
CA LYS A 94 9.27 8.16 3.52
C LYS A 94 8.96 7.01 2.58
N VAL A 95 7.98 7.25 1.71
CA VAL A 95 7.66 6.38 0.57
C VAL A 95 7.71 7.20 -0.72
N LYS A 96 7.70 6.51 -1.85
CA LYS A 96 7.74 7.14 -3.17
C LYS A 96 6.64 6.61 -4.06
N MET A 97 6.09 7.48 -4.91
CA MET A 97 5.14 7.14 -5.95
C MET A 97 5.86 7.15 -7.29
N LEU A 98 5.93 5.99 -7.94
CA LEU A 98 6.66 5.77 -9.18
C LEU A 98 5.77 5.93 -10.42
N TYR A 99 6.40 6.01 -11.59
CA TYR A 99 5.79 5.99 -12.92
C TYR A 99 4.99 7.26 -13.25
N LEU A 100 5.40 8.39 -12.72
CA LEU A 100 4.86 9.67 -13.13
C LEU A 100 5.51 10.14 -14.43
N THR A 101 4.76 10.88 -15.23
CA THR A 101 5.24 11.44 -16.51
C THR A 101 5.86 12.82 -16.32
N ARG A 102 6.54 13.30 -17.37
CA ARG A 102 7.08 14.67 -17.39
C ARG A 102 6.01 15.74 -17.18
N ASP A 103 4.81 15.48 -17.68
CA ASP A 103 3.68 16.41 -17.61
C ASP A 103 2.78 16.14 -16.39
N THR A 104 3.32 15.46 -15.37
CA THR A 104 2.55 15.12 -14.18
C THR A 104 1.94 16.36 -13.51
N GLU A 105 0.68 16.23 -13.11
CA GLU A 105 -0.03 17.20 -12.28
C GLU A 105 0.12 16.93 -10.78
N VAL A 106 0.76 15.84 -10.42
CA VAL A 106 1.14 15.55 -9.03
C VAL A 106 2.15 16.59 -8.57
N GLN A 107 1.88 17.22 -7.44
CA GLN A 107 2.66 18.35 -6.92
C GLN A 107 2.79 18.29 -5.41
N PRO A 108 3.71 19.05 -4.81
CA PRO A 108 3.81 19.16 -3.35
C PRO A 108 2.45 19.52 -2.74
N GLY A 109 2.07 18.78 -1.69
CA GLY A 109 0.78 18.91 -1.04
C GLY A 109 -0.32 18.00 -1.60
N SER A 110 -0.11 17.34 -2.73
CA SER A 110 -1.05 16.36 -3.26
C SER A 110 -1.31 15.22 -2.27
N ILE A 111 -2.58 14.80 -2.20
CA ILE A 111 -3.01 13.68 -1.35
C ILE A 111 -3.05 12.42 -2.21
N ILE A 112 -2.33 11.39 -1.79
CA ILE A 112 -2.24 10.12 -2.48
C ILE A 112 -3.06 9.08 -1.74
N THR A 113 -3.92 8.41 -2.48
CA THR A 113 -4.81 7.35 -1.98
C THR A 113 -4.59 6.05 -2.73
N THR A 114 -5.10 4.94 -2.19
CA THR A 114 -5.10 3.67 -2.91
C THR A 114 -6.05 3.76 -4.11
N SER A 115 -5.65 3.15 -5.23
CA SER A 115 -6.49 3.10 -6.44
C SER A 115 -7.45 1.91 -6.46
N GLY A 116 -7.22 0.91 -5.61
CA GLY A 116 -7.93 -0.36 -5.68
C GLY A 116 -7.40 -1.33 -6.74
N ALA A 117 -6.47 -0.87 -7.58
CA ALA A 117 -5.85 -1.72 -8.59
C ALA A 117 -5.05 -2.86 -7.96
N GLY A 118 -5.14 -4.06 -8.54
CA GLY A 118 -4.47 -5.25 -8.04
C GLY A 118 -5.24 -6.04 -6.98
N GLY A 119 -6.37 -5.53 -6.47
CA GLY A 119 -7.28 -6.25 -5.58
C GLY A 119 -6.73 -6.58 -4.19
N VAL A 120 -5.65 -5.93 -3.75
CA VAL A 120 -5.05 -6.10 -2.40
C VAL A 120 -5.65 -5.09 -1.42
N PHE A 121 -5.78 -3.84 -1.84
CA PHE A 121 -6.33 -2.77 -1.03
C PHE A 121 -7.69 -2.32 -1.57
N PRO A 122 -8.65 -2.02 -0.70
CA PRO A 122 -9.81 -1.22 -1.10
C PRO A 122 -9.33 0.12 -1.68
N GLY A 123 -10.09 0.71 -2.60
CA GLY A 123 -9.81 2.05 -3.10
C GLY A 123 -10.04 3.15 -2.08
N ASP A 124 -9.50 4.33 -2.35
CA ASP A 124 -9.69 5.57 -1.58
C ASP A 124 -9.14 5.58 -0.15
N LEU A 125 -8.24 4.66 0.20
CA LEU A 125 -7.53 4.70 1.48
C LEU A 125 -6.35 5.68 1.40
N LEU A 126 -6.18 6.49 2.45
CA LEU A 126 -5.08 7.45 2.52
C LEU A 126 -3.72 6.74 2.63
N ILE A 127 -2.78 7.13 1.79
CA ILE A 127 -1.39 6.63 1.84
C ILE A 127 -0.46 7.70 2.41
N GLY A 128 -0.40 8.84 1.77
CA GLY A 128 0.52 9.89 2.16
C GLY A 128 0.28 11.20 1.41
N ARG A 129 1.07 12.18 1.78
CA ARG A 129 1.09 13.51 1.17
C ARG A 129 2.41 13.74 0.46
N VAL A 130 2.35 14.30 -0.73
CA VAL A 130 3.52 14.60 -1.55
C VAL A 130 4.33 15.72 -0.92
N ASP A 131 5.62 15.45 -0.69
CA ASP A 131 6.61 16.45 -0.26
C ASP A 131 7.25 17.13 -1.47
N SER A 132 7.66 16.35 -2.46
CA SER A 132 8.32 16.83 -3.68
C SER A 132 8.13 15.86 -4.84
N VAL A 133 8.34 16.37 -6.05
CA VAL A 133 8.35 15.57 -7.29
C VAL A 133 9.72 15.73 -7.93
N GLU A 134 10.36 14.60 -8.26
CA GLU A 134 11.72 14.57 -8.76
C GLU A 134 11.84 13.72 -10.02
N ARG A 135 12.89 13.96 -10.79
CA ARG A 135 13.20 13.16 -11.98
C ARG A 135 14.05 11.96 -11.60
N SER A 136 13.70 10.81 -12.12
CA SER A 136 14.50 9.60 -11.98
C SER A 136 15.82 9.73 -12.77
N ASN A 137 16.92 9.29 -12.15
CA ASN A 137 18.22 9.20 -12.83
C ASN A 137 18.34 7.93 -13.67
N ALA A 138 17.46 6.95 -13.46
CA ALA A 138 17.53 5.66 -14.12
C ALA A 138 16.80 5.63 -15.46
N ASP A 139 15.76 6.44 -15.59
CA ASP A 139 14.92 6.52 -16.79
C ASP A 139 14.36 7.94 -16.96
N SER A 140 13.45 8.13 -17.92
CA SER A 140 12.83 9.44 -18.18
C SER A 140 11.60 9.72 -17.31
N SER A 141 11.29 8.84 -16.35
CA SER A 141 10.14 9.01 -15.48
C SER A 141 10.38 10.01 -14.35
N TYR A 142 9.29 10.39 -13.73
CA TYR A 142 9.29 11.20 -12.51
C TYR A 142 8.71 10.39 -11.37
N TYR A 143 9.08 10.72 -10.16
CA TYR A 143 8.52 10.14 -8.94
C TYR A 143 8.25 11.19 -7.90
N ALA A 144 7.27 10.94 -7.06
CA ALA A 144 6.96 11.79 -5.91
C ALA A 144 7.51 11.17 -4.62
N ILE A 145 8.01 12.01 -3.73
CA ILE A 145 8.38 11.62 -2.37
C ILE A 145 7.22 11.98 -1.47
N LEU A 146 6.74 11.01 -0.69
CA LEU A 146 5.57 11.15 0.18
C LEU A 146 5.94 10.96 1.64
N THR A 147 5.30 11.76 2.50
CA THR A 147 5.19 11.48 3.92
C THR A 147 3.93 10.66 4.16
N PRO A 148 4.05 9.40 4.66
CA PRO A 148 2.88 8.60 5.03
C PRO A 148 2.02 9.29 6.09
N TYR A 149 0.70 9.09 6.03
CA TYR A 149 -0.21 9.57 7.07
C TYR A 149 -0.12 8.78 8.37
N VAL A 150 0.39 7.55 8.29
CA VAL A 150 0.59 6.67 9.44
C VAL A 150 2.08 6.48 9.67
N ASP A 151 2.55 6.75 10.89
CA ASP A 151 3.89 6.34 11.30
C ASP A 151 3.84 4.86 11.73
N VAL A 152 4.28 3.98 10.85
CA VAL A 152 4.21 2.53 11.07
C VAL A 152 5.09 2.05 12.23
N THR A 153 6.07 2.85 12.65
CA THR A 153 6.94 2.54 13.80
C THR A 153 6.27 2.80 15.15
N GLU A 154 5.20 3.60 15.17
CA GLU A 154 4.47 3.99 16.38
C GLU A 154 3.08 3.35 16.49
N VAL A 155 2.64 2.61 15.48
CA VAL A 155 1.31 1.97 15.45
C VAL A 155 1.20 0.93 16.57
N THR A 156 0.09 0.96 17.30
CA THR A 156 -0.22 0.00 18.35
C THR A 156 -1.43 -0.87 18.05
N ASP A 157 -2.46 -0.29 17.43
CA ASP A 157 -3.68 -1.00 17.03
C ASP A 157 -3.92 -0.81 15.54
N VAL A 158 -4.33 -1.88 14.88
CA VAL A 158 -4.57 -1.91 13.44
C VAL A 158 -5.87 -2.65 13.14
N PHE A 159 -6.35 -2.45 11.90
CA PHE A 159 -7.41 -3.26 11.32
C PHE A 159 -6.84 -4.07 10.16
N VAL A 160 -7.14 -5.36 10.14
CA VAL A 160 -6.87 -6.22 8.98
C VAL A 160 -8.14 -6.28 8.14
N VAL A 161 -8.04 -5.89 6.88
CA VAL A 161 -9.14 -5.96 5.93
C VAL A 161 -9.21 -7.37 5.37
N THR A 162 -10.17 -8.15 5.86
CA THR A 162 -10.29 -9.58 5.50
C THR A 162 -11.09 -9.79 4.23
N ASP A 163 -12.01 -8.88 3.91
CA ASP A 163 -12.76 -8.93 2.67
C ASP A 163 -13.29 -7.54 2.27
N PHE A 164 -13.43 -7.32 0.97
CA PHE A 164 -14.01 -6.11 0.38
C PHE A 164 -14.39 -6.37 -1.09
N ASP A 165 -15.25 -5.52 -1.66
CA ASP A 165 -15.60 -5.59 -3.07
C ASP A 165 -14.37 -5.35 -3.96
N GLY A 166 -14.09 -6.28 -4.87
CA GLY A 166 -12.94 -6.23 -5.75
C GLY A 166 -11.68 -6.92 -5.20
N LYS A 167 -11.76 -7.53 -4.01
CA LYS A 167 -10.64 -8.31 -3.47
C LYS A 167 -10.26 -9.45 -4.42
N GLY A 168 -8.98 -9.51 -4.77
CA GLY A 168 -8.45 -10.52 -5.68
C GLY A 168 -8.73 -10.26 -7.16
N ASP A 169 -9.37 -9.14 -7.51
CA ASP A 169 -9.64 -8.77 -8.89
C ASP A 169 -8.38 -8.21 -9.55
N VAL A 170 -7.74 -9.02 -10.39
CA VAL A 170 -6.53 -8.66 -11.14
C VAL A 170 -6.82 -8.24 -12.59
N THR A 171 -8.09 -8.19 -12.99
CA THR A 171 -8.47 -8.01 -14.40
C THR A 171 -8.50 -6.56 -14.88
N THR A 172 -8.33 -5.60 -14.01
CA THR A 172 -8.26 -4.19 -14.38
C THR A 172 -6.81 -3.79 -14.73
N GLY A 173 -6.42 -3.96 -15.99
CA GLY A 173 -5.19 -3.35 -16.50
C GLY A 173 -4.28 -4.17 -17.39
N LEU A 174 -4.65 -5.39 -17.78
CA LEU A 174 -3.91 -6.10 -18.83
C LEU A 174 -4.61 -5.88 -20.17
N PRO A 175 -3.88 -5.46 -21.22
CA PRO A 175 -4.44 -5.46 -22.57
C PRO A 175 -4.81 -6.89 -22.95
N GLU A 176 -6.04 -7.07 -23.43
CA GLU A 176 -6.47 -8.34 -24.02
C GLU A 176 -5.50 -8.71 -25.15
N THR A 177 -4.77 -9.77 -24.96
CA THR A 177 -4.06 -10.40 -26.06
C THR A 177 -5.11 -11.07 -26.95
N ASN A 178 -5.44 -10.40 -28.05
CA ASN A 178 -6.19 -10.99 -29.14
C ASN A 178 -5.39 -12.17 -29.68
N ASN A 179 -5.66 -13.35 -29.19
CA ASN A 179 -5.32 -14.58 -29.92
C ASN A 179 -6.40 -14.82 -30.98
N LYS A 180 -6.23 -14.18 -32.11
CA LYS A 180 -6.76 -14.65 -33.38
C LYS A 180 -5.62 -15.38 -34.06
N ASP A 181 -5.65 -16.67 -33.96
CA ASP A 181 -4.96 -17.64 -34.79
C ASP A 181 -5.60 -19.00 -34.46
N GLU A 182 -6.04 -19.85 -35.30
CA GLU A 182 -5.97 -20.00 -36.76
C GLU A 182 -6.91 -21.13 -37.12
N GLU A 183 -7.49 -21.03 -38.27
CA GLU A 183 -7.84 -22.20 -39.06
C GLU A 183 -6.59 -22.72 -39.75
#